data_edec8cfc8ac7a8630d92678e35929cd6
#
_entry.id   edec8cfc8ac7a8630d92678e35929cd6
#
_cell.length_a   1.000
_cell.length_b   1.000
_cell.length_c   1.000
_cell.angle_alpha   90.00
_cell.angle_beta   90.00
_cell.angle_gamma   90.00
#
_symmetry.space_group_name_H-M   'P 1'
#
loop_
_entity.id
_entity.type
_entity.pdbx_description
1 polymer ?
#
loop_
_entity_poly.entity_id
_entity_poly.type
_entity_poly.pdbx_seq_one_letter_code
_entity_poly.pdbx_strand_id
1 'polypeptide(L)'
;MSQDRQRRRYEFCVVHGRRGAAQIRRALQLGVIGPHQRIDRSVWRACVRLGLPLRRVPAKQEADRRRFAYPHRMMMVLSDGKHFRAGVRRRKRVAVFFLDDATRFGLGVVVGTDETAELFLRGLHGVLRRFGFMAVLFLDRGPGFRADDTAAACRRLDIHLVLGTAGYPEGHGKIEKFNQTAQAQLLRGLPGAADVDDDCGALELRLSHFLDHQYNRQPHEALDGQTPLDRFEADTRALRFPASDALLADRFVVTETRKVSADNVISYASTDYEVPRGHAGTEITVGRHLLSGALSVVHDGKLVTLAPVDLAHNAVSRRGVPPAPAPDDDEGAPRTAAQIAFARDFAPVVGPDGGFPHTPTRSSTTKGRSR
;
A
#
# COMPACT_ATOMS: atom_id res chain seq x y z
N MET A 1 -32.25 38.90 -17.17
CA MET A 1 -30.80 39.11 -16.88
C MET A 1 -30.27 40.10 -17.88
N SER A 2 -29.56 41.18 -17.45
CA SER A 2 -29.04 42.18 -18.38
C SER A 2 -27.89 41.61 -19.22
N GLN A 3 -27.76 42.09 -20.47
CA GLN A 3 -26.65 41.66 -21.37
C GLN A 3 -25.28 41.88 -20.76
N ASP A 4 -25.14 42.91 -19.95
CA ASP A 4 -23.88 43.28 -19.27
C ASP A 4 -23.45 42.24 -18.23
N ARG A 5 -24.39 41.63 -17.48
CA ARG A 5 -24.12 40.50 -16.58
C ARG A 5 -23.73 39.23 -17.30
N GLN A 6 -24.29 39.04 -18.51
CA GLN A 6 -23.97 37.87 -19.32
C GLN A 6 -22.54 37.97 -19.91
N ARG A 7 -22.14 39.18 -20.33
CA ARG A 7 -20.82 39.48 -20.86
C ARG A 7 -19.73 39.33 -19.79
N ARG A 8 -19.94 39.83 -18.58
CA ARG A 8 -18.98 39.64 -17.44
C ARG A 8 -18.82 38.16 -17.06
N ARG A 9 -19.85 37.34 -17.15
CA ARG A 9 -19.75 35.89 -16.92
C ARG A 9 -18.89 35.20 -17.96
N TYR A 10 -19.04 35.61 -19.20
CA TYR A 10 -18.22 35.10 -20.29
C TYR A 10 -16.76 35.50 -20.14
N GLU A 11 -16.48 36.77 -19.89
CA GLU A 11 -15.14 37.27 -19.64
C GLU A 11 -14.47 36.58 -18.47
N PHE A 12 -15.21 36.33 -17.40
CA PHE A 12 -14.70 35.52 -16.27
C PHE A 12 -14.32 34.10 -16.69
N CYS A 13 -15.15 33.43 -17.47
CA CYS A 13 -14.86 32.09 -17.98
C CYS A 13 -13.66 32.05 -18.94
N VAL A 14 -13.48 33.12 -19.74
CA VAL A 14 -12.36 33.24 -20.70
C VAL A 14 -11.04 33.57 -20.01
N VAL A 15 -11.03 34.53 -19.08
CA VAL A 15 -9.83 35.01 -18.39
C VAL A 15 -9.26 33.97 -17.43
N HIS A 16 -10.12 33.22 -16.73
CA HIS A 16 -9.68 32.30 -15.67
C HIS A 16 -9.45 30.85 -16.13
N GLY A 17 -9.55 30.61 -17.43
CA GLY A 17 -9.23 29.33 -18.03
C GLY A 17 -10.07 28.18 -17.48
N ARG A 18 -9.74 26.92 -17.79
CA ARG A 18 -10.42 25.65 -17.50
C ARG A 18 -10.99 25.46 -16.07
N ARG A 19 -11.52 26.50 -15.47
CA ARG A 19 -12.19 26.39 -14.18
C ARG A 19 -13.58 25.85 -14.40
N GLY A 20 -13.80 24.62 -14.00
CA GLY A 20 -15.08 23.93 -14.13
C GLY A 20 -16.21 24.63 -13.38
N ALA A 21 -17.43 24.13 -13.56
CA ALA A 21 -18.67 24.60 -12.93
C ALA A 21 -18.57 24.91 -11.43
N ALA A 22 -17.75 24.19 -10.69
CA ALA A 22 -17.50 24.40 -9.26
C ALA A 22 -16.82 25.75 -8.94
N GLN A 23 -15.92 26.21 -9.79
CA GLN A 23 -15.24 27.49 -9.57
C GLN A 23 -16.07 28.69 -10.03
N ILE A 24 -16.90 28.52 -11.07
CA ILE A 24 -17.91 29.50 -11.44
C ILE A 24 -18.93 29.64 -10.29
N ARG A 25 -19.31 28.54 -9.66
CA ARG A 25 -20.18 28.50 -8.48
C ARG A 25 -19.55 29.25 -7.31
N ARG A 26 -18.27 29.04 -7.02
CA ARG A 26 -17.54 29.76 -5.96
C ARG A 26 -17.44 31.24 -6.24
N ALA A 27 -17.20 31.65 -7.49
CA ALA A 27 -17.17 33.06 -7.88
C ALA A 27 -18.56 33.74 -7.72
N LEU A 28 -19.64 33.00 -7.96
CA LEU A 28 -21.01 33.46 -7.67
C LEU A 28 -21.28 33.60 -6.18
N GLN A 29 -20.82 32.66 -5.34
CA GLN A 29 -20.92 32.73 -3.89
C GLN A 29 -20.16 33.90 -3.29
N LEU A 30 -19.04 34.29 -3.90
CA LEU A 30 -18.25 35.47 -3.51
C LEU A 30 -18.82 36.80 -4.04
N GLY A 31 -20.00 36.79 -4.68
CA GLY A 31 -20.65 37.99 -5.18
C GLY A 31 -20.04 38.59 -6.46
N VAL A 32 -19.00 37.95 -7.02
CA VAL A 32 -18.35 38.39 -8.27
C VAL A 32 -19.30 38.33 -9.48
N ILE A 33 -20.20 37.35 -9.45
CA ILE A 33 -21.27 37.16 -10.45
C ILE A 33 -22.56 36.74 -9.77
N GLY A 34 -23.35 37.49 -9.19
CA GLY A 34 -24.62 37.25 -8.54
C GLY A 34 -25.15 35.83 -8.33
N PRO A 35 -25.98 35.53 -7.33
CA PRO A 35 -26.39 34.16 -7.00
C PRO A 35 -27.36 33.56 -8.02
N HIS A 36 -27.12 32.28 -8.39
CA HIS A 36 -28.00 31.49 -9.25
C HIS A 36 -28.01 30.02 -8.85
N GLN A 37 -29.16 29.39 -8.66
CA GLN A 37 -29.30 28.01 -8.21
C GLN A 37 -28.95 26.96 -9.27
N ARG A 38 -28.93 27.28 -10.56
CA ARG A 38 -28.66 26.36 -11.69
C ARG A 38 -27.61 26.94 -12.64
N ILE A 39 -26.39 27.05 -12.15
CA ILE A 39 -25.32 27.81 -12.76
C ILE A 39 -24.89 27.24 -14.13
N ASP A 40 -24.76 25.94 -14.26
CA ASP A 40 -24.21 25.32 -15.45
C ASP A 40 -25.07 25.53 -16.69
N ARG A 41 -26.38 25.31 -16.56
CA ARG A 41 -27.35 25.56 -17.64
C ARG A 41 -27.56 27.05 -17.93
N SER A 42 -27.48 27.91 -16.91
CA SER A 42 -27.63 29.34 -17.09
C SER A 42 -26.48 29.97 -17.82
N VAL A 43 -25.26 29.57 -17.50
CA VAL A 43 -24.04 30.01 -18.21
C VAL A 43 -24.06 29.53 -19.65
N TRP A 44 -24.36 28.26 -19.87
CA TRP A 44 -24.47 27.69 -21.22
C TRP A 44 -25.53 28.44 -22.07
N ARG A 45 -26.74 28.65 -21.55
CA ARG A 45 -27.80 29.39 -22.25
C ARG A 45 -27.42 30.84 -22.50
N ALA A 46 -26.66 31.49 -21.63
CA ALA A 46 -26.14 32.82 -21.84
C ALA A 46 -25.13 32.87 -23.00
N CYS A 47 -24.21 31.91 -23.06
CA CYS A 47 -23.25 31.79 -24.15
C CYS A 47 -23.95 31.57 -25.50
N VAL A 48 -24.93 30.64 -25.55
CA VAL A 48 -25.72 30.38 -26.78
C VAL A 48 -26.45 31.64 -27.24
N ARG A 49 -27.12 32.37 -26.33
CA ARG A 49 -27.85 33.61 -26.71
C ARG A 49 -26.97 34.73 -27.24
N LEU A 50 -25.72 34.77 -26.74
CA LEU A 50 -24.77 35.80 -27.12
C LEU A 50 -23.87 35.38 -28.32
N GLY A 51 -24.13 34.21 -28.92
CA GLY A 51 -23.29 33.67 -30.01
C GLY A 51 -21.84 33.45 -29.61
N LEU A 52 -21.58 33.24 -28.28
CA LEU A 52 -20.22 33.12 -27.78
C LEU A 52 -19.74 31.65 -27.91
N PRO A 53 -18.44 31.43 -28.21
CA PRO A 53 -17.92 30.09 -28.36
C PRO A 53 -18.09 29.28 -27.05
N LEU A 54 -18.80 28.16 -27.16
CA LEU A 54 -19.09 27.26 -26.03
C LEU A 54 -17.88 26.41 -25.64
N ARG A 55 -16.95 26.25 -26.51
CA ARG A 55 -15.64 25.64 -26.25
C ARG A 55 -14.55 26.69 -26.36
N ARG A 56 -13.76 26.83 -25.31
CA ARG A 56 -12.48 27.48 -25.42
C ARG A 56 -11.66 26.61 -26.36
N VAL A 57 -11.28 27.11 -27.53
CA VAL A 57 -10.12 26.59 -28.22
C VAL A 57 -8.95 26.84 -27.28
N PRO A 58 -8.32 25.82 -26.70
CA PRO A 58 -7.14 26.07 -25.90
C PRO A 58 -6.19 26.85 -26.81
N ALA A 59 -5.67 27.98 -26.30
CA ALA A 59 -4.52 28.59 -26.93
C ALA A 59 -3.54 27.44 -27.14
N LYS A 60 -3.15 27.22 -28.40
CA LYS A 60 -2.20 26.20 -28.76
C LYS A 60 -0.90 26.63 -28.08
N GLN A 61 -0.72 26.20 -26.84
CA GLN A 61 0.61 26.20 -26.27
C GLN A 61 1.37 25.26 -27.17
N GLU A 62 2.23 25.79 -27.98
CA GLU A 62 3.30 25.04 -28.61
C GLU A 62 4.18 24.52 -27.48
N ALA A 63 3.70 23.46 -26.84
CA ALA A 63 4.54 22.68 -25.98
C ALA A 63 5.52 22.00 -26.93
N ASP A 64 6.79 22.30 -26.78
CA ASP A 64 7.89 21.57 -27.45
C ASP A 64 7.92 20.15 -26.86
N ARG A 65 6.97 19.32 -27.32
CA ARG A 65 6.72 17.97 -26.82
C ARG A 65 7.32 16.98 -27.80
N ARG A 66 8.25 16.17 -27.29
CA ARG A 66 8.83 15.07 -28.05
C ARG A 66 8.18 13.76 -27.65
N ARG A 67 7.63 13.04 -28.65
CA ARG A 67 7.20 11.66 -28.43
C ARG A 67 8.45 10.83 -28.18
N PHE A 68 8.41 9.98 -27.13
CA PHE A 68 9.45 9.01 -26.84
C PHE A 68 8.85 7.60 -26.73
N ALA A 69 9.63 6.61 -27.07
CA ALA A 69 9.38 5.21 -26.73
C ALA A 69 10.72 4.56 -26.44
N TYR A 70 10.74 3.73 -25.43
CA TYR A 70 11.91 2.90 -25.17
C TYR A 70 12.10 1.91 -26.33
N PRO A 71 13.34 1.57 -26.69
CA PRO A 71 13.59 0.74 -27.87
C PRO A 71 13.18 -0.71 -27.69
N HIS A 72 13.23 -1.25 -26.46
CA HIS A 72 13.02 -2.64 -26.17
C HIS A 72 12.00 -2.91 -25.05
N ARG A 73 11.39 -4.11 -25.11
CA ARG A 73 10.49 -4.60 -24.08
C ARG A 73 11.15 -4.62 -22.70
N MET A 74 10.38 -4.44 -21.66
CA MET A 74 10.81 -4.43 -20.25
C MET A 74 11.93 -3.42 -19.93
N MET A 75 12.20 -2.45 -20.79
CA MET A 75 13.03 -1.29 -20.44
C MET A 75 12.27 -0.30 -19.58
N MET A 76 11.04 0.02 -19.95
CA MET A 76 10.16 0.84 -19.12
C MET A 76 8.76 0.22 -19.07
N VAL A 77 8.24 0.10 -17.86
CA VAL A 77 6.85 -0.30 -17.62
C VAL A 77 6.09 0.88 -17.02
N LEU A 78 4.91 1.12 -17.56
CA LEU A 78 3.96 2.13 -17.09
C LEU A 78 2.93 1.45 -16.22
N SER A 79 2.53 2.05 -15.11
CA SER A 79 1.41 1.55 -14.31
C SER A 79 0.52 2.70 -13.84
N ASP A 80 -0.77 2.42 -13.81
CA ASP A 80 -1.80 3.36 -13.38
C ASP A 80 -3.00 2.64 -12.78
N GLY A 81 -3.65 3.28 -11.81
CA GLY A 81 -4.85 2.81 -11.15
C GLY A 81 -6.12 3.31 -11.85
N LYS A 82 -7.01 2.40 -12.23
CA LYS A 82 -8.29 2.74 -12.84
C LYS A 82 -9.45 2.37 -11.94
N HIS A 83 -10.14 3.38 -11.42
CA HIS A 83 -11.36 3.20 -10.66
C HIS A 83 -12.54 2.86 -11.57
N PHE A 84 -13.32 1.85 -11.21
CA PHE A 84 -14.51 1.42 -11.94
C PHE A 84 -15.59 0.86 -10.99
N ARG A 85 -16.72 0.46 -11.55
CA ARG A 85 -17.79 -0.23 -10.81
C ARG A 85 -18.09 -1.54 -11.49
N ALA A 86 -18.49 -2.56 -10.72
CA ALA A 86 -18.79 -3.89 -11.24
C ALA A 86 -19.99 -4.53 -10.52
N GLY A 87 -20.59 -5.49 -11.20
CA GLY A 87 -21.69 -6.32 -10.71
C GLY A 87 -23.00 -5.58 -10.53
N VAL A 88 -24.04 -6.32 -10.16
CA VAL A 88 -25.41 -5.82 -9.94
C VAL A 88 -25.42 -4.68 -8.91
N ARG A 89 -24.66 -4.82 -7.84
CA ARG A 89 -24.55 -3.83 -6.75
C ARG A 89 -23.69 -2.63 -7.11
N ARG A 90 -23.08 -2.60 -8.30
CA ARG A 90 -22.21 -1.53 -8.79
C ARG A 90 -21.11 -1.17 -7.79
N ARG A 91 -20.48 -2.18 -7.17
CA ARG A 91 -19.43 -1.99 -6.18
C ARG A 91 -18.24 -1.25 -6.79
N LYS A 92 -17.65 -0.35 -6.02
CA LYS A 92 -16.41 0.33 -6.41
C LYS A 92 -15.26 -0.65 -6.37
N ARG A 93 -14.40 -0.59 -7.39
CA ARG A 93 -13.17 -1.39 -7.52
C ARG A 93 -12.08 -0.55 -8.15
N VAL A 94 -10.85 -0.97 -7.95
CA VAL A 94 -9.66 -0.41 -8.57
C VAL A 94 -8.95 -1.52 -9.33
N ALA A 95 -8.62 -1.28 -10.59
CA ALA A 95 -7.72 -2.11 -11.37
C ALA A 95 -6.39 -1.39 -11.54
N VAL A 96 -5.29 -2.01 -11.16
CA VAL A 96 -3.94 -1.51 -11.43
C VAL A 96 -3.37 -2.28 -12.60
N PHE A 97 -3.16 -1.58 -13.71
CA PHE A 97 -2.63 -2.14 -14.95
C PHE A 97 -1.13 -1.89 -15.08
N PHE A 98 -0.45 -2.82 -15.71
CA PHE A 98 0.96 -2.72 -16.07
C PHE A 98 1.10 -2.84 -17.59
N LEU A 99 1.71 -1.83 -18.21
CA LEU A 99 1.85 -1.70 -19.67
C LEU A 99 3.32 -1.52 -20.05
N ASP A 100 3.81 -2.32 -20.97
CA ASP A 100 5.14 -2.12 -21.52
C ASP A 100 5.18 -0.90 -22.46
N ASP A 101 6.17 -0.04 -22.26
CA ASP A 101 6.29 1.23 -23.02
C ASP A 101 6.62 1.00 -24.48
N ALA A 102 7.53 0.10 -24.79
CA ALA A 102 8.04 -0.14 -26.13
C ALA A 102 7.00 -0.83 -27.04
N THR A 103 6.33 -1.84 -26.48
CA THR A 103 5.48 -2.75 -27.24
C THR A 103 4.00 -2.53 -27.05
N ARG A 104 3.60 -1.68 -26.10
CA ARG A 104 2.20 -1.50 -25.68
C ARG A 104 1.56 -2.78 -25.13
N PHE A 105 2.36 -3.79 -24.81
CA PHE A 105 1.88 -5.05 -24.29
C PHE A 105 1.35 -4.88 -22.86
N GLY A 106 0.13 -5.29 -22.62
CA GLY A 106 -0.46 -5.35 -21.29
C GLY A 106 0.13 -6.53 -20.53
N LEU A 107 1.04 -6.23 -19.59
CA LEU A 107 1.79 -7.23 -18.82
C LEU A 107 0.95 -7.90 -17.75
N GLY A 108 -0.05 -7.20 -17.21
CA GLY A 108 -0.90 -7.74 -16.17
C GLY A 108 -1.81 -6.71 -15.54
N VAL A 109 -2.68 -7.19 -14.70
CA VAL A 109 -3.64 -6.40 -13.92
C VAL A 109 -3.85 -7.04 -12.57
N VAL A 110 -4.06 -6.23 -11.55
CA VAL A 110 -4.56 -6.66 -10.23
C VAL A 110 -5.77 -5.83 -9.87
N VAL A 111 -6.71 -6.45 -9.15
CA VAL A 111 -7.96 -5.79 -8.73
C VAL A 111 -8.06 -5.76 -7.22
N GLY A 112 -8.49 -4.63 -6.68
CA GLY A 112 -8.72 -4.41 -5.26
C GLY A 112 -9.95 -3.56 -4.98
N THR A 113 -10.27 -3.40 -3.70
CA THR A 113 -11.31 -2.47 -3.23
C THR A 113 -10.82 -1.03 -3.25
N ASP A 114 -9.53 -0.85 -2.93
CA ASP A 114 -8.87 0.43 -2.76
C ASP A 114 -7.50 0.41 -3.42
N GLU A 115 -7.02 1.61 -3.77
CA GLU A 115 -5.69 1.80 -4.36
C GLU A 115 -4.65 1.88 -3.23
N THR A 116 -4.04 0.73 -2.93
CA THR A 116 -3.03 0.60 -1.87
C THR A 116 -1.67 0.20 -2.43
N ALA A 117 -0.60 0.50 -1.68
CA ALA A 117 0.75 0.05 -2.01
C ALA A 117 0.84 -1.48 -2.07
N GLU A 118 0.13 -2.19 -1.18
CA GLU A 118 0.09 -3.65 -1.17
C GLU A 118 -0.51 -4.21 -2.46
N LEU A 119 -1.66 -3.66 -2.91
CA LEU A 119 -2.28 -4.04 -4.18
C LEU A 119 -1.29 -3.85 -5.35
N PHE A 120 -0.65 -2.69 -5.40
CA PHE A 120 0.34 -2.38 -6.43
C PHE A 120 1.52 -3.35 -6.40
N LEU A 121 2.12 -3.58 -5.22
CA LEU A 121 3.27 -4.46 -5.05
C LEU A 121 2.95 -5.91 -5.39
N ARG A 122 1.72 -6.37 -5.09
CA ARG A 122 1.22 -7.69 -5.54
C ARG A 122 1.22 -7.79 -7.06
N GLY A 123 0.74 -6.77 -7.76
CA GLY A 123 0.79 -6.70 -9.22
C GLY A 123 2.21 -6.65 -9.77
N LEU A 124 3.07 -5.82 -9.18
CA LEU A 124 4.49 -5.73 -9.55
C LEU A 124 5.20 -7.08 -9.40
N HIS A 125 5.00 -7.77 -8.28
CA HIS A 125 5.53 -9.12 -8.06
C HIS A 125 5.08 -10.09 -9.15
N GLY A 126 3.79 -10.10 -9.50
CA GLY A 126 3.24 -10.94 -10.56
C GLY A 126 3.87 -10.67 -11.93
N VAL A 127 4.05 -9.40 -12.28
CA VAL A 127 4.71 -8.99 -13.54
C VAL A 127 6.17 -9.45 -13.57
N LEU A 128 6.93 -9.22 -12.49
CA LEU A 128 8.35 -9.63 -12.42
C LEU A 128 8.53 -11.14 -12.50
N ARG A 129 7.62 -11.90 -11.88
CA ARG A 129 7.63 -13.36 -11.94
C ARG A 129 7.36 -13.88 -13.36
N ARG A 130 6.42 -13.26 -14.08
CA ARG A 130 5.97 -13.73 -15.40
C ARG A 130 6.87 -13.24 -16.54
N PHE A 131 7.35 -12.01 -16.47
CA PHE A 131 8.05 -11.33 -17.59
C PHE A 131 9.50 -10.94 -17.27
N GLY A 132 9.95 -11.16 -16.04
CA GLY A 132 11.30 -10.80 -15.60
C GLY A 132 11.44 -9.35 -15.17
N PHE A 133 12.68 -8.93 -14.88
CA PHE A 133 12.98 -7.60 -14.37
C PHE A 133 12.85 -6.51 -15.45
N MET A 134 12.24 -5.41 -15.06
CA MET A 134 12.24 -4.16 -15.82
C MET A 134 13.35 -3.23 -15.35
N ALA A 135 13.78 -2.28 -16.19
CA ALA A 135 14.80 -1.30 -15.81
C ALA A 135 14.17 -0.06 -15.17
N VAL A 136 13.04 0.41 -15.71
CA VAL A 136 12.34 1.62 -15.26
C VAL A 136 10.89 1.30 -15.00
N LEU A 137 10.37 1.81 -13.89
CA LEU A 137 8.94 1.81 -13.58
C LEU A 137 8.44 3.25 -13.53
N PHE A 138 7.47 3.56 -14.35
CA PHE A 138 6.82 4.87 -14.40
C PHE A 138 5.44 4.82 -13.76
N LEU A 139 5.23 5.64 -12.73
CA LEU A 139 3.96 5.75 -12.01
C LEU A 139 3.41 7.17 -12.06
N ASP A 140 2.08 7.31 -12.06
CA ASP A 140 1.48 8.58 -11.76
C ASP A 140 1.60 8.91 -10.27
N ARG A 141 1.44 10.19 -9.94
CA ARG A 141 1.47 10.70 -8.55
C ARG A 141 0.20 10.36 -7.74
N GLY A 142 -0.43 9.22 -7.99
CA GLY A 142 -1.53 8.74 -7.17
C GLY A 142 -1.10 8.51 -5.72
N PRO A 143 -1.96 8.75 -4.72
CA PRO A 143 -1.62 8.56 -3.31
C PRO A 143 -1.22 7.12 -2.98
N GLY A 144 -1.80 6.11 -3.64
CA GLY A 144 -1.49 4.69 -3.44
C GLY A 144 -0.09 4.28 -3.89
N PHE A 145 0.51 5.01 -4.85
CA PHE A 145 1.84 4.67 -5.40
C PHE A 145 3.00 5.42 -4.73
N ARG A 146 2.70 6.42 -3.89
CA ARG A 146 3.72 7.24 -3.21
C ARG A 146 4.25 6.65 -1.92
N ALA A 147 3.76 5.48 -1.51
CA ALA A 147 4.19 4.89 -0.27
C ALA A 147 5.71 4.64 -0.30
N ASP A 148 6.36 4.92 0.83
CA ASP A 148 7.80 4.64 1.03
C ASP A 148 8.12 3.17 0.72
N ASP A 149 7.15 2.28 0.91
CA ASP A 149 7.21 0.86 0.60
C ASP A 149 7.45 0.59 -0.90
N THR A 150 6.74 1.30 -1.79
CA THR A 150 6.94 1.17 -3.24
C THR A 150 8.35 1.58 -3.63
N ALA A 151 8.84 2.71 -3.11
CA ALA A 151 10.18 3.18 -3.37
C ALA A 151 11.25 2.24 -2.78
N ALA A 152 11.01 1.68 -1.59
CA ALA A 152 11.89 0.71 -0.96
C ALA A 152 11.97 -0.60 -1.76
N ALA A 153 10.83 -1.13 -2.22
CA ALA A 153 10.77 -2.31 -3.08
C ALA A 153 11.52 -2.09 -4.40
N CYS A 154 11.28 -0.97 -5.08
CA CYS A 154 11.97 -0.63 -6.33
C CYS A 154 13.49 -0.57 -6.15
N ARG A 155 13.99 0.05 -5.06
CA ARG A 155 15.43 0.06 -4.75
C ARG A 155 16.01 -1.34 -4.56
N ARG A 156 15.32 -2.22 -3.84
CA ARG A 156 15.76 -3.60 -3.61
C ARG A 156 15.71 -4.47 -4.87
N LEU A 157 14.80 -4.13 -5.80
CA LEU A 157 14.64 -4.80 -7.08
C LEU A 157 15.57 -4.26 -8.17
N ASP A 158 16.36 -3.21 -7.87
CA ASP A 158 17.18 -2.48 -8.85
C ASP A 158 16.35 -1.92 -10.02
N ILE A 159 15.16 -1.39 -9.69
CA ILE A 159 14.25 -0.75 -10.62
C ILE A 159 14.31 0.76 -10.41
N HIS A 160 14.60 1.51 -11.47
CA HIS A 160 14.55 2.97 -11.43
C HIS A 160 13.09 3.45 -11.40
N LEU A 161 12.65 3.98 -10.27
CA LEU A 161 11.30 4.52 -10.10
C LEU A 161 11.23 5.96 -10.61
N VAL A 162 10.38 6.20 -11.60
CA VAL A 162 10.05 7.53 -12.12
C VAL A 162 8.63 7.88 -11.73
N LEU A 163 8.47 8.96 -10.98
CA LEU A 163 7.16 9.51 -10.64
C LEU A 163 6.82 10.65 -11.60
N GLY A 164 5.69 10.52 -12.29
CA GLY A 164 5.19 11.53 -13.21
C GLY A 164 5.09 12.91 -12.54
N THR A 165 5.58 13.95 -13.20
CA THR A 165 5.48 15.33 -12.73
C THR A 165 4.20 15.98 -13.23
N ALA A 166 3.52 16.74 -12.37
CA ALA A 166 2.40 17.56 -12.82
C ALA A 166 2.89 18.51 -13.93
N GLY A 167 2.30 18.38 -15.13
CA GLY A 167 2.71 19.17 -16.29
C GLY A 167 3.64 18.49 -17.29
N TYR A 168 4.05 17.23 -17.05
CA TYR A 168 4.80 16.41 -18.02
C TYR A 168 3.90 15.27 -18.58
N PRO A 169 3.00 15.57 -19.53
CA PRO A 169 1.97 14.63 -19.98
C PRO A 169 2.50 13.55 -20.92
N GLU A 170 3.75 13.60 -21.35
CA GLU A 170 4.29 12.70 -22.36
C GLU A 170 4.44 11.26 -21.86
N GLY A 171 4.81 11.08 -20.58
CA GLY A 171 4.87 9.78 -19.93
C GLY A 171 3.49 9.18 -19.67
N HIS A 172 2.47 10.01 -19.42
CA HIS A 172 1.12 9.56 -19.08
C HIS A 172 0.25 9.22 -20.31
N GLY A 173 0.50 9.84 -21.45
CA GLY A 173 -0.36 9.72 -22.63
C GLY A 173 -0.59 8.29 -23.10
N LYS A 174 0.40 7.41 -22.91
CA LYS A 174 0.33 6.01 -23.34
C LYS A 174 -0.59 5.19 -22.41
N ILE A 175 -0.38 5.28 -21.11
CA ILE A 175 -1.20 4.57 -20.14
C ILE A 175 -2.62 5.15 -20.07
N GLU A 176 -2.79 6.47 -20.25
CA GLU A 176 -4.10 7.10 -20.36
C GLU A 176 -4.88 6.57 -21.58
N LYS A 177 -4.22 6.45 -22.75
CA LYS A 177 -4.84 5.89 -23.95
C LYS A 177 -5.22 4.43 -23.76
N PHE A 178 -4.36 3.63 -23.11
CA PHE A 178 -4.67 2.27 -22.73
C PHE A 178 -5.90 2.22 -21.81
N ASN A 179 -5.94 3.03 -20.77
CA ASN A 179 -7.08 3.11 -19.84
C ASN A 179 -8.39 3.52 -20.54
N GLN A 180 -8.31 4.40 -21.56
CA GLN A 180 -9.47 4.74 -22.38
C GLN A 180 -9.96 3.53 -23.19
N THR A 181 -9.05 2.73 -23.73
CA THR A 181 -9.35 1.51 -24.48
C THR A 181 -9.99 0.46 -23.55
N ALA A 182 -9.40 0.16 -22.41
CA ALA A 182 -9.95 -0.74 -21.42
C ALA A 182 -11.33 -0.28 -20.92
N GLN A 183 -11.50 1.03 -20.71
CA GLN A 183 -12.79 1.62 -20.34
C GLN A 183 -13.85 1.42 -21.42
N ALA A 184 -13.49 1.60 -22.68
CA ALA A 184 -14.43 1.51 -23.79
C ALA A 184 -14.80 0.06 -24.13
N GLN A 185 -13.83 -0.85 -24.09
CA GLN A 185 -14.03 -2.23 -24.57
C GLN A 185 -14.52 -3.16 -23.47
N LEU A 186 -14.24 -2.88 -22.18
CA LEU A 186 -14.57 -3.79 -21.09
C LEU A 186 -15.27 -3.10 -19.92
N LEU A 187 -14.63 -2.11 -19.28
CA LEU A 187 -15.07 -1.63 -17.98
C LEU A 187 -16.46 -0.97 -17.99
N ARG A 188 -16.90 -0.42 -19.12
CA ARG A 188 -18.25 0.17 -19.27
C ARG A 188 -19.37 -0.85 -19.16
N GLY A 189 -19.11 -2.08 -19.52
CA GLY A 189 -20.09 -3.18 -19.49
C GLY A 189 -20.26 -3.83 -18.13
N LEU A 190 -19.36 -3.58 -17.17
CA LEU A 190 -19.36 -4.28 -15.88
C LEU A 190 -20.42 -3.80 -14.87
N PRO A 191 -20.77 -2.49 -14.80
CA PRO A 191 -21.72 -2.00 -13.81
C PRO A 191 -23.17 -2.42 -14.12
N GLY A 192 -23.81 -3.10 -13.18
CA GLY A 192 -25.21 -3.53 -13.30
C GLY A 192 -25.41 -4.82 -14.08
N ALA A 193 -24.38 -5.44 -14.61
CA ALA A 193 -24.45 -6.69 -15.34
C ALA A 193 -24.65 -7.87 -14.37
N ALA A 194 -25.66 -8.71 -14.64
CA ALA A 194 -26.03 -9.83 -13.76
C ALA A 194 -25.03 -11.00 -13.85
N ASP A 195 -24.33 -11.12 -14.98
CA ASP A 195 -23.30 -12.12 -15.26
C ASP A 195 -21.90 -11.74 -14.75
N VAL A 196 -21.77 -10.59 -14.09
CA VAL A 196 -20.50 -10.10 -13.55
C VAL A 196 -20.46 -10.31 -12.05
N ASP A 197 -19.59 -11.22 -11.61
CA ASP A 197 -19.21 -11.33 -10.22
C ASP A 197 -18.37 -10.10 -9.83
N ASP A 198 -18.74 -9.43 -8.75
CA ASP A 198 -18.06 -8.23 -8.26
C ASP A 198 -16.93 -8.54 -7.26
N ASP A 199 -16.57 -9.84 -7.07
CA ASP A 199 -15.38 -10.26 -6.33
C ASP A 199 -14.09 -9.81 -7.03
N CYS A 200 -13.09 -9.40 -6.25
CA CYS A 200 -11.85 -8.89 -6.82
C CYS A 200 -11.09 -9.93 -7.63
N GLY A 201 -11.05 -11.20 -7.18
CA GLY A 201 -10.38 -12.29 -7.87
C GLY A 201 -11.06 -12.64 -9.19
N ALA A 202 -12.40 -12.71 -9.20
CA ALA A 202 -13.19 -12.96 -10.41
C ALA A 202 -13.00 -11.84 -11.44
N LEU A 203 -12.99 -10.58 -10.99
CA LEU A 203 -12.72 -9.43 -11.84
C LEU A 203 -11.28 -9.43 -12.38
N GLU A 204 -10.29 -9.78 -11.55
CA GLU A 204 -8.89 -9.88 -11.96
C GLU A 204 -8.70 -10.93 -13.07
N LEU A 205 -9.33 -12.09 -12.94
CA LEU A 205 -9.34 -13.11 -13.99
C LEU A 205 -9.96 -12.59 -15.28
N ARG A 206 -11.11 -11.90 -15.19
CA ARG A 206 -11.82 -11.33 -16.36
C ARG A 206 -10.98 -10.25 -17.06
N LEU A 207 -10.32 -9.37 -16.28
CA LEU A 207 -9.46 -8.34 -16.83
C LEU A 207 -8.16 -8.92 -17.41
N SER A 208 -7.61 -9.95 -16.80
CA SER A 208 -6.44 -10.67 -17.33
C SER A 208 -6.77 -11.35 -18.66
N HIS A 209 -7.94 -12.00 -18.73
CA HIS A 209 -8.42 -12.60 -20.00
C HIS A 209 -8.58 -11.53 -21.10
N PHE A 210 -9.12 -10.36 -20.77
CA PHE A 210 -9.20 -9.24 -21.71
C PHE A 210 -7.81 -8.81 -22.21
N LEU A 211 -6.80 -8.70 -21.33
CA LEU A 211 -5.45 -8.38 -21.74
C LEU A 211 -4.86 -9.45 -22.66
N ASP A 212 -4.92 -10.71 -22.25
CA ASP A 212 -4.23 -11.82 -22.94
C ASP A 212 -4.90 -12.21 -24.28
N HIS A 213 -6.22 -12.13 -24.35
CA HIS A 213 -6.98 -12.66 -25.48
C HIS A 213 -7.63 -11.61 -26.39
N GLN A 214 -7.73 -10.35 -25.92
CA GLN A 214 -8.31 -9.28 -26.70
C GLN A 214 -7.31 -8.17 -26.94
N TYR A 215 -6.94 -7.39 -25.90
CA TYR A 215 -6.10 -6.21 -26.08
C TYR A 215 -4.75 -6.51 -26.72
N ASN A 216 -4.02 -7.49 -26.20
CA ASN A 216 -2.67 -7.83 -26.70
C ASN A 216 -2.66 -8.41 -28.10
N ARG A 217 -3.82 -8.85 -28.63
CA ARG A 217 -3.97 -9.48 -29.95
C ARG A 217 -4.65 -8.58 -30.97
N GLN A 218 -5.02 -7.36 -30.61
CA GLN A 218 -5.60 -6.39 -31.55
C GLN A 218 -4.51 -5.53 -32.19
N PRO A 219 -4.63 -5.24 -33.50
CA PRO A 219 -3.75 -4.27 -34.17
C PRO A 219 -3.74 -2.94 -33.44
N HIS A 220 -2.55 -2.37 -33.24
CA HIS A 220 -2.38 -1.14 -32.52
C HIS A 220 -1.82 -0.03 -33.43
N GLU A 221 -2.50 1.11 -33.51
CA GLU A 221 -2.15 2.24 -34.39
C GLU A 221 -0.71 2.73 -34.17
N ALA A 222 -0.26 2.86 -32.91
CA ALA A 222 1.09 3.33 -32.58
C ALA A 222 2.20 2.27 -32.83
N LEU A 223 1.84 1.08 -33.31
CA LEU A 223 2.74 -0.02 -33.68
C LEU A 223 2.64 -0.34 -35.17
N ASP A 224 2.22 0.62 -35.98
CA ASP A 224 2.05 0.47 -37.44
C ASP A 224 1.17 -0.74 -37.81
N GLY A 225 0.14 -1.00 -37.00
CA GLY A 225 -0.79 -2.10 -37.18
C GLY A 225 -0.33 -3.46 -36.65
N GLN A 226 0.87 -3.57 -36.08
CA GLN A 226 1.27 -4.78 -35.35
C GLN A 226 0.44 -4.93 -34.07
N THR A 227 0.28 -6.17 -33.61
CA THR A 227 -0.31 -6.40 -32.28
C THR A 227 0.73 -6.18 -31.18
N PRO A 228 0.32 -5.76 -29.98
CA PRO A 228 1.23 -5.71 -28.84
C PRO A 228 1.95 -7.03 -28.55
N LEU A 229 1.27 -8.17 -28.75
CA LEU A 229 1.86 -9.50 -28.58
C LEU A 229 2.99 -9.74 -29.58
N ASP A 230 2.71 -9.57 -30.91
CA ASP A 230 3.72 -9.78 -31.94
C ASP A 230 4.94 -8.89 -31.73
N ARG A 231 4.70 -7.64 -31.35
CA ARG A 231 5.77 -6.68 -31.05
C ARG A 231 6.60 -7.08 -29.83
N PHE A 232 5.94 -7.62 -28.79
CA PHE A 232 6.62 -8.08 -27.58
C PHE A 232 7.45 -9.34 -27.84
N GLU A 233 6.93 -10.29 -28.61
CA GLU A 233 7.61 -11.55 -28.93
C GLU A 233 8.77 -11.35 -29.92
N ALA A 234 8.61 -10.45 -30.90
CA ALA A 234 9.65 -10.14 -31.87
C ALA A 234 10.85 -9.36 -31.29
N ASP A 235 10.74 -8.83 -30.08
CA ASP A 235 11.83 -8.06 -29.48
C ASP A 235 12.96 -8.98 -29.03
N THR A 236 14.19 -8.66 -29.46
CA THR A 236 15.39 -9.48 -29.24
C THR A 236 16.05 -9.27 -27.88
N ARG A 237 15.60 -8.29 -27.08
CA ARG A 237 16.16 -8.06 -25.75
C ARG A 237 15.96 -9.29 -24.86
N ALA A 238 17.05 -9.80 -24.30
CA ALA A 238 17.01 -10.88 -23.35
C ALA A 238 16.28 -10.43 -22.06
N LEU A 239 15.31 -11.24 -21.62
CA LEU A 239 14.60 -11.03 -20.36
C LEU A 239 15.43 -11.62 -19.21
N ARG A 240 15.53 -10.90 -18.10
CA ARG A 240 16.21 -11.35 -16.89
C ARG A 240 15.15 -11.80 -15.88
N PHE A 241 15.13 -13.07 -15.55
CA PHE A 241 14.19 -13.61 -14.58
C PHE A 241 14.83 -13.73 -13.19
N PRO A 242 14.02 -13.70 -12.12
CA PRO A 242 14.50 -14.05 -10.79
C PRO A 242 14.92 -15.54 -10.77
N ALA A 243 15.97 -15.86 -10.03
CA ALA A 243 16.48 -17.24 -9.94
C ALA A 243 15.48 -18.19 -9.24
N SER A 244 14.62 -17.66 -8.37
CA SER A 244 13.50 -18.38 -7.75
C SER A 244 12.43 -17.41 -7.25
N ASP A 245 11.22 -17.92 -7.05
CA ASP A 245 10.11 -17.14 -6.46
C ASP A 245 10.44 -16.68 -5.02
N ALA A 246 11.16 -17.49 -4.26
CA ALA A 246 11.60 -17.15 -2.90
C ALA A 246 12.58 -15.97 -2.92
N LEU A 247 13.59 -15.99 -3.79
CA LEU A 247 14.54 -14.87 -3.93
C LEU A 247 13.86 -13.59 -4.45
N LEU A 248 12.83 -13.72 -5.27
CA LEU A 248 12.03 -12.57 -5.67
C LEU A 248 11.24 -12.03 -4.47
N ALA A 249 10.57 -12.90 -3.70
CA ALA A 249 9.80 -12.51 -2.53
C ALA A 249 10.65 -11.79 -1.47
N ASP A 250 11.88 -12.23 -1.25
CA ASP A 250 12.85 -11.59 -0.33
C ASP A 250 13.17 -10.13 -0.71
N ARG A 251 13.02 -9.75 -1.98
CA ARG A 251 13.18 -8.37 -2.42
C ARG A 251 12.04 -7.45 -1.96
N PHE A 252 10.92 -8.03 -1.56
CA PHE A 252 9.76 -7.32 -1.01
C PHE A 252 9.76 -7.25 0.53
N VAL A 253 10.91 -7.40 1.16
CA VAL A 253 11.08 -7.22 2.61
C VAL A 253 11.73 -5.87 2.88
N VAL A 254 11.15 -5.08 3.77
CA VAL A 254 11.76 -3.85 4.31
C VAL A 254 12.11 -4.06 5.76
N THR A 255 13.15 -3.38 6.23
CA THR A 255 13.62 -3.49 7.62
C THR A 255 13.39 -2.20 8.37
N GLU A 256 12.93 -2.32 9.61
CA GLU A 256 12.70 -1.21 10.53
C GLU A 256 13.27 -1.53 11.89
N THR A 257 13.80 -0.53 12.59
CA THR A 257 14.24 -0.69 13.99
C THR A 257 13.06 -0.48 14.92
N ARG A 258 12.86 -1.40 15.87
CA ARG A 258 11.79 -1.34 16.88
C ARG A 258 12.35 -1.62 18.26
N LYS A 259 11.86 -0.87 19.25
CA LYS A 259 12.15 -1.13 20.65
C LYS A 259 11.22 -2.24 21.19
N VAL A 260 11.80 -3.23 21.82
CA VAL A 260 11.06 -4.34 22.45
C VAL A 260 10.68 -3.92 23.87
N SER A 261 9.44 -4.19 24.25
CA SER A 261 8.95 -3.96 25.62
C SER A 261 9.59 -4.93 26.64
N ALA A 262 9.37 -4.69 27.92
CA ALA A 262 9.89 -5.55 29.00
C ALA A 262 9.35 -6.98 28.96
N ASP A 263 8.22 -7.20 28.33
CA ASP A 263 7.52 -8.48 28.16
C ASP A 263 7.74 -9.13 26.78
N ASN A 264 8.79 -8.71 26.07
CA ASN A 264 9.18 -9.19 24.76
C ASN A 264 8.09 -8.99 23.68
N VAL A 265 7.49 -7.81 23.64
CA VAL A 265 6.47 -7.44 22.66
C VAL A 265 6.90 -6.21 21.87
N ILE A 266 6.56 -6.17 20.57
CA ILE A 266 6.61 -4.96 19.75
C ILE A 266 5.21 -4.62 19.23
N SER A 267 4.87 -3.33 19.20
CA SER A 267 3.64 -2.85 18.57
C SER A 267 3.90 -2.45 17.12
N TYR A 268 3.05 -2.94 16.20
CA TYR A 268 3.06 -2.59 14.81
C TYR A 268 1.63 -2.45 14.26
N ALA A 269 1.31 -1.33 13.62
CA ALA A 269 -0.03 -1.06 13.04
C ALA A 269 -1.18 -1.37 14.04
N SER A 270 -1.04 -0.96 15.29
CA SER A 270 -2.01 -1.19 16.39
C SER A 270 -2.20 -2.66 16.78
N THR A 271 -1.29 -3.53 16.40
CA THR A 271 -1.25 -4.94 16.82
C THR A 271 0.05 -5.21 17.55
N ASP A 272 -0.04 -5.94 18.65
CA ASP A 272 1.11 -6.36 19.44
C ASP A 272 1.59 -7.73 18.96
N TYR A 273 2.91 -7.86 18.75
CA TYR A 273 3.56 -9.09 18.28
C TYR A 273 4.57 -9.59 19.29
N GLU A 274 4.58 -10.90 19.48
CA GLU A 274 5.55 -11.56 20.35
C GLU A 274 6.91 -11.66 19.67
N VAL A 275 7.93 -11.23 20.38
CA VAL A 275 9.33 -11.38 20.00
C VAL A 275 9.94 -12.54 20.80
N PRO A 276 10.81 -13.36 20.21
CA PRO A 276 11.54 -14.39 20.96
C PRO A 276 12.17 -13.82 22.24
N ARG A 277 12.25 -14.63 23.28
CA ARG A 277 12.80 -14.21 24.58
C ARG A 277 14.27 -13.82 24.44
N GLY A 278 14.73 -12.89 25.27
CA GLY A 278 16.10 -12.39 25.27
C GLY A 278 16.29 -11.02 24.64
N HIS A 279 15.21 -10.41 24.13
CA HIS A 279 15.27 -9.09 23.49
C HIS A 279 14.60 -7.98 24.32
N ALA A 280 14.09 -8.29 25.53
CA ALA A 280 13.38 -7.32 26.36
C ALA A 280 14.22 -6.05 26.61
N GLY A 281 13.63 -4.89 26.37
CA GLY A 281 14.25 -3.59 26.57
C GLY A 281 15.28 -3.18 25.51
N THR A 282 15.61 -4.05 24.54
CA THR A 282 16.58 -3.76 23.49
C THR A 282 15.90 -3.22 22.21
N GLU A 283 16.70 -2.69 21.29
CA GLU A 283 16.28 -2.38 19.94
C GLU A 283 16.63 -3.53 19.00
N ILE A 284 15.68 -3.96 18.20
CA ILE A 284 15.86 -5.02 17.22
C ILE A 284 15.49 -4.56 15.82
N THR A 285 16.09 -5.19 14.81
CA THR A 285 15.70 -5.00 13.41
C THR A 285 14.59 -5.97 13.07
N VAL A 286 13.42 -5.44 12.70
CA VAL A 286 12.25 -6.20 12.26
C VAL A 286 12.17 -6.13 10.75
N GLY A 287 12.08 -7.27 10.08
CA GLY A 287 11.77 -7.40 8.67
C GLY A 287 10.25 -7.43 8.48
N ARG A 288 9.73 -6.58 7.58
CA ARG A 288 8.32 -6.61 7.17
C ARG A 288 8.20 -7.03 5.71
N HIS A 289 7.47 -8.09 5.46
CA HIS A 289 7.21 -8.58 4.11
C HIS A 289 6.06 -7.79 3.48
N LEU A 290 6.35 -7.04 2.43
CA LEU A 290 5.41 -6.07 1.84
C LEU A 290 4.19 -6.69 1.14
N LEU A 291 4.27 -7.98 0.75
CA LEU A 291 3.17 -8.69 0.07
C LEU A 291 2.22 -9.39 1.03
N SER A 292 2.68 -9.76 2.23
CA SER A 292 1.89 -10.51 3.21
C SER A 292 1.67 -9.77 4.52
N GLY A 293 2.40 -8.66 4.74
CA GLY A 293 2.40 -7.95 6.01
C GLY A 293 3.12 -8.69 7.14
N ALA A 294 3.64 -9.89 6.90
CA ALA A 294 4.30 -10.69 7.93
C ALA A 294 5.54 -9.98 8.48
N LEU A 295 5.69 -10.01 9.80
CA LEU A 295 6.85 -9.50 10.51
C LEU A 295 7.79 -10.63 10.86
N SER A 296 9.09 -10.39 10.79
CA SER A 296 10.12 -11.37 11.12
C SER A 296 11.33 -10.71 11.80
N VAL A 297 12.05 -11.48 12.59
CA VAL A 297 13.29 -11.08 13.24
C VAL A 297 14.32 -12.18 13.07
N VAL A 298 15.60 -11.82 13.13
CA VAL A 298 16.67 -12.81 13.24
C VAL A 298 16.94 -13.09 14.72
N HIS A 299 16.72 -14.33 15.12
CA HIS A 299 16.99 -14.83 16.48
C HIS A 299 17.84 -16.08 16.40
N ASP A 300 18.96 -16.12 17.09
CA ASP A 300 19.94 -17.21 17.07
C ASP A 300 20.36 -17.62 15.63
N GLY A 301 20.56 -16.63 14.76
CA GLY A 301 20.93 -16.82 13.36
C GLY A 301 19.83 -17.36 12.44
N LYS A 302 18.60 -17.51 12.95
CA LYS A 302 17.44 -17.99 12.19
C LYS A 302 16.40 -16.89 12.02
N LEU A 303 15.75 -16.86 10.86
CA LEU A 303 14.63 -15.97 10.62
C LEU A 303 13.38 -16.56 11.30
N VAL A 304 12.81 -15.81 12.24
CA VAL A 304 11.59 -16.17 12.99
C VAL A 304 10.46 -15.22 12.60
N THR A 305 9.36 -15.76 12.13
CA THR A 305 8.13 -14.98 11.87
C THR A 305 7.44 -14.69 13.20
N LEU A 306 7.08 -13.41 13.42
CA LEU A 306 6.40 -12.98 14.63
C LEU A 306 4.91 -13.27 14.53
N ALA A 307 4.33 -13.73 15.64
CA ALA A 307 2.89 -13.93 15.79
C ALA A 307 2.28 -12.80 16.62
N PRO A 308 1.03 -12.44 16.38
CA PRO A 308 0.28 -11.58 17.30
C PRO A 308 0.24 -12.19 18.70
N VAL A 309 0.23 -11.34 19.74
CA VAL A 309 0.17 -11.77 21.13
C VAL A 309 -1.08 -12.59 21.39
N ASP A 310 -0.90 -13.83 21.85
CA ASP A 310 -1.98 -14.71 22.31
C ASP A 310 -1.97 -14.84 23.85
N LEU A 311 -2.76 -13.99 24.51
CA LEU A 311 -2.86 -13.97 25.97
C LEU A 311 -3.37 -15.29 26.56
N ALA A 312 -4.26 -16.01 25.85
CA ALA A 312 -4.82 -17.26 26.29
C ALA A 312 -3.76 -18.39 26.27
N HIS A 313 -3.03 -18.46 25.15
CA HIS A 313 -1.90 -19.37 25.03
C HIS A 313 -0.81 -19.07 26.07
N ASN A 314 -0.49 -17.80 26.28
CA ASN A 314 0.53 -17.38 27.24
C ASN A 314 0.14 -17.67 28.69
N ALA A 315 -1.14 -17.68 29.03
CA ALA A 315 -1.61 -18.01 30.38
C ALA A 315 -1.36 -19.47 30.74
N VAL A 316 -1.38 -20.38 29.77
CA VAL A 316 -1.17 -21.82 29.96
C VAL A 316 0.23 -22.30 29.59
N SER A 317 1.01 -21.47 28.88
CA SER A 317 2.38 -21.80 28.50
C SER A 317 3.28 -21.87 29.75
N ARG A 318 4.19 -22.86 29.80
CA ARG A 318 5.19 -22.93 30.86
C ARG A 318 6.04 -21.67 30.86
N ARG A 319 6.02 -20.93 31.96
CA ARG A 319 6.96 -19.84 32.19
C ARG A 319 8.37 -20.43 32.18
N GLY A 320 9.26 -19.95 31.32
CA GLY A 320 10.66 -20.35 31.40
C GLY A 320 11.17 -20.08 32.79
N VAL A 321 11.91 -21.02 33.34
CA VAL A 321 12.66 -20.78 34.57
C VAL A 321 13.55 -19.56 34.29
N PRO A 322 13.50 -18.50 35.11
CA PRO A 322 14.45 -17.40 35.00
C PRO A 322 15.85 -18.01 34.98
N PRO A 323 16.78 -17.50 34.14
CA PRO A 323 18.19 -17.93 34.28
C PRO A 323 18.56 -17.78 35.74
N ALA A 324 19.24 -18.82 36.27
CA ALA A 324 19.78 -18.73 37.61
C ALA A 324 20.51 -17.39 37.72
N PRO A 325 20.29 -16.59 38.79
CA PRO A 325 21.07 -15.36 38.95
C PRO A 325 22.54 -15.73 38.78
N ALA A 326 23.23 -14.92 37.98
CA ALA A 326 24.68 -15.07 37.83
C ALA A 326 25.26 -15.18 39.26
N PRO A 327 26.22 -16.07 39.51
CA PRO A 327 26.84 -16.14 40.79
C PRO A 327 27.25 -14.72 41.18
N ASP A 328 26.80 -14.26 42.34
CA ASP A 328 27.15 -12.96 42.87
C ASP A 328 28.68 -12.90 42.97
N ASP A 329 29.35 -12.32 41.96
CA ASP A 329 30.75 -11.91 42.03
C ASP A 329 30.92 -10.67 42.95
N ASP A 330 29.96 -10.49 43.86
CA ASP A 330 29.88 -9.35 44.76
C ASP A 330 30.46 -9.64 46.14
N GLU A 331 31.59 -10.39 46.16
CA GLU A 331 32.47 -10.39 47.33
C GLU A 331 33.18 -9.04 47.44
N GLY A 332 32.45 -8.00 47.84
CA GLY A 332 33.09 -6.71 48.11
C GLY A 332 32.22 -5.46 48.00
N ALA A 333 31.05 -5.50 47.40
CA ALA A 333 30.20 -4.32 47.40
C ALA A 333 29.55 -4.08 48.79
N PRO A 334 29.60 -2.84 49.33
CA PRO A 334 28.97 -2.57 50.62
C PRO A 334 27.47 -2.80 50.53
N ARG A 335 26.94 -3.65 51.43
CA ARG A 335 25.49 -3.94 51.51
C ARG A 335 24.70 -2.64 51.64
N THR A 336 23.62 -2.53 50.91
CA THR A 336 22.71 -1.38 51.02
C THR A 336 22.02 -1.40 52.38
N ALA A 337 21.58 -0.25 52.90
CA ALA A 337 20.85 -0.14 54.15
C ALA A 337 19.59 -1.05 54.18
N ALA A 338 18.94 -1.23 53.01
CA ALA A 338 17.79 -2.15 52.89
C ALA A 338 18.19 -3.62 53.02
N GLN A 339 19.32 -4.05 52.49
CA GLN A 339 19.84 -5.41 52.63
C GLN A 339 20.27 -5.70 54.06
N ILE A 340 20.86 -4.72 54.78
CA ILE A 340 21.23 -4.84 56.18
C ILE A 340 19.98 -4.96 57.06
N ALA A 341 18.95 -4.12 56.81
CA ALA A 341 17.69 -4.17 57.54
C ALA A 341 16.96 -5.52 57.33
N PHE A 342 16.90 -5.97 56.08
CA PHE A 342 16.30 -7.26 55.73
C PHE A 342 17.01 -8.45 56.42
N ALA A 343 18.34 -8.48 56.37
CA ALA A 343 19.13 -9.50 57.03
C ALA A 343 18.94 -9.51 58.56
N ARG A 344 18.75 -8.34 59.18
CA ARG A 344 18.50 -8.21 60.62
C ARG A 344 17.10 -8.67 61.01
N ASP A 345 16.09 -8.29 60.25
CA ASP A 345 14.69 -8.43 60.62
C ASP A 345 14.08 -9.78 60.13
N PHE A 346 14.66 -10.37 59.10
CA PHE A 346 14.15 -11.58 58.42
C PHE A 346 15.20 -12.71 58.30
N ALA A 347 16.40 -12.55 58.85
CA ALA A 347 17.34 -13.67 58.86
C ALA A 347 16.74 -14.86 59.63
N PRO A 348 16.77 -16.09 59.10
CA PRO A 348 16.27 -17.24 59.84
C PRO A 348 17.07 -17.41 61.12
N VAL A 349 16.37 -17.45 62.28
CA VAL A 349 16.97 -17.77 63.54
C VAL A 349 17.32 -19.26 63.52
N VAL A 350 18.58 -19.57 63.24
CA VAL A 350 19.08 -20.92 63.36
C VAL A 350 19.42 -21.14 64.83
N GLY A 351 18.69 -22.03 65.44
CA GLY A 351 18.97 -22.44 66.81
C GLY A 351 20.33 -23.16 66.90
N PRO A 352 20.93 -23.28 68.10
CA PRO A 352 22.23 -23.87 68.31
C PRO A 352 22.38 -25.33 67.79
N ASP A 353 21.28 -26.01 67.50
CA ASP A 353 21.24 -27.39 67.01
C ASP A 353 20.92 -27.54 65.51
N GLY A 354 20.94 -26.46 64.71
CA GLY A 354 20.75 -26.53 63.27
C GLY A 354 19.33 -26.90 62.80
N GLY A 355 18.35 -26.94 63.65
CA GLY A 355 16.94 -27.28 63.34
C GLY A 355 16.08 -26.03 63.11
N PHE A 356 15.23 -26.07 62.10
CA PHE A 356 14.21 -25.02 61.92
C PHE A 356 13.15 -25.08 63.01
N PRO A 357 12.68 -23.98 63.60
CA PRO A 357 11.59 -23.97 64.59
C PRO A 357 10.32 -24.52 63.93
N HIS A 358 9.76 -25.61 64.54
CA HIS A 358 8.48 -26.14 64.09
C HIS A 358 7.38 -25.11 64.30
N THR A 359 6.65 -24.83 63.24
CA THR A 359 5.43 -24.03 63.33
C THR A 359 4.42 -24.71 64.22
N PRO A 360 3.85 -24.07 65.28
CA PRO A 360 2.86 -24.68 66.13
C PRO A 360 1.59 -24.93 65.32
N THR A 361 1.20 -26.20 65.25
CA THR A 361 -0.07 -26.63 64.63
C THR A 361 -1.20 -26.08 65.52
N ARG A 362 -2.04 -25.21 65.00
CA ARG A 362 -3.26 -24.75 65.62
C ARG A 362 -4.21 -25.95 65.73
N SER A 363 -4.39 -26.47 66.99
CA SER A 363 -5.45 -27.39 67.28
C SER A 363 -6.81 -26.71 67.23
N SER A 364 -7.64 -27.10 66.27
CA SER A 364 -9.03 -26.69 66.17
C SER A 364 -9.86 -27.41 67.20
N THR A 365 -10.17 -26.76 68.29
CA THR A 365 -11.16 -27.23 69.27
C THR A 365 -12.54 -26.92 68.71
N THR A 366 -13.20 -27.92 68.18
CA THR A 366 -14.62 -27.88 67.84
C THR A 366 -15.46 -27.90 69.11
N LYS A 367 -16.05 -26.77 69.49
CA LYS A 367 -17.12 -26.74 70.49
C LYS A 367 -18.43 -27.08 69.84
N GLY A 368 -18.96 -28.25 70.08
CA GLY A 368 -20.35 -28.60 69.83
C GLY A 368 -21.32 -27.71 70.62
N ARG A 369 -22.38 -27.31 70.00
CA ARG A 369 -23.60 -26.77 70.60
C ARG A 369 -24.77 -27.62 70.14
N SER A 370 -25.28 -28.40 71.03
CA SER A 370 -26.63 -28.99 71.04
C SER A 370 -27.65 -27.89 71.29
N ARG A 371 -28.60 -27.68 70.44
CA ARG A 371 -30.07 -27.68 70.57
C ARG A 371 -30.63 -27.03 69.27
#